data_d9ad0e1fa9d66758b23ca06abbc90a49
#
_entry.id   d9ad0e1fa9d66758b23ca06abbc90a49
#
_cell.length_a   1.000
_cell.length_b   1.000
_cell.length_c   1.000
_cell.angle_alpha   90.00
_cell.angle_beta   90.00
_cell.angle_gamma   90.00
#
_symmetry.space_group_name_H-M   'P 1'
#
loop_
_entity.id
_entity.type
_entity.pdbx_description
1 polymer ?
#
loop_
_entity_poly.entity_id
_entity_poly.type
_entity_poly.pdbx_seq_one_letter_code
_entity_poly.pdbx_strand_id
1 'polypeptide(L)'
;MAAALLAPVPAAGDGALAVGVPADVVKDGFAYGRNINSPTEAAASDRALDLCRHAKDSTDTARGMCTLVMSFKQQCVSVAMDPQEGTPGVGWAVAPTREAAEQQALANCRATAGADRRQFCVKSDSACDGE
;
A
#
# COMPACT_ATOMS: atom_id res chain seq x y z
N MET A 1 38.53 -12.41 -25.88
CA MET A 1 38.14 -11.64 -24.71
C MET A 1 36.64 -11.53 -24.66
N ALA A 2 36.01 -12.27 -23.80
CA ALA A 2 34.58 -12.16 -23.59
C ALA A 2 34.33 -10.89 -22.76
N ALA A 3 33.75 -9.86 -23.38
CA ALA A 3 33.15 -8.77 -22.61
C ALA A 3 32.05 -9.35 -21.76
N ALA A 4 32.25 -9.36 -20.46
CA ALA A 4 31.16 -9.69 -19.54
C ALA A 4 30.09 -8.59 -19.68
N LEU A 5 29.08 -8.87 -20.46
CA LEU A 5 27.85 -8.08 -20.45
C LEU A 5 27.23 -8.32 -19.09
N LEU A 6 27.50 -7.42 -18.16
CA LEU A 6 26.73 -7.34 -16.95
C LEU A 6 25.29 -7.04 -17.38
N ALA A 7 24.45 -8.06 -17.27
CA ALA A 7 23.01 -7.84 -17.38
C ALA A 7 22.66 -6.70 -16.41
N PRO A 8 21.91 -5.67 -16.85
CA PRO A 8 21.47 -4.64 -15.93
C PRO A 8 20.72 -5.34 -14.80
N VAL A 9 21.24 -5.21 -13.60
CA VAL A 9 20.48 -5.59 -12.40
C VAL A 9 19.19 -4.77 -12.46
N PRO A 10 17.99 -5.43 -12.44
CA PRO A 10 16.75 -4.65 -12.33
C PRO A 10 16.96 -3.68 -11.19
N ALA A 11 16.81 -2.40 -11.48
CA ALA A 11 16.98 -1.37 -10.48
C ALA A 11 16.00 -1.65 -9.36
N ALA A 12 16.50 -2.31 -8.29
CA ALA A 12 15.80 -2.34 -7.04
C ALA A 12 15.75 -0.89 -6.58
N GLY A 13 14.65 -0.24 -6.86
CA GLY A 13 14.43 1.13 -6.46
C GLY A 13 13.87 1.20 -5.05
N ASP A 14 13.44 2.37 -4.70
CA ASP A 14 12.75 2.64 -3.45
C ASP A 14 11.24 2.56 -3.64
N GLY A 15 10.55 2.04 -2.64
CA GLY A 15 9.10 2.01 -2.57
C GLY A 15 8.58 2.80 -1.38
N ALA A 16 7.32 3.18 -1.44
CA ALA A 16 6.64 3.89 -0.37
C ALA A 16 5.14 3.63 -0.39
N LEU A 17 4.53 3.72 0.78
CA LEU A 17 3.09 3.66 0.97
C LEU A 17 2.64 4.87 1.78
N ALA A 18 1.64 5.57 1.26
CA ALA A 18 0.93 6.62 1.96
C ALA A 18 -0.53 6.21 2.16
N VAL A 19 -1.08 6.53 3.29
CA VAL A 19 -2.48 6.24 3.60
C VAL A 19 -3.16 7.45 4.23
N GLY A 20 -4.43 7.60 3.95
CA GLY A 20 -5.32 8.54 4.62
C GLY A 20 -6.37 7.76 5.39
N VAL A 21 -6.24 7.72 6.72
CA VAL A 21 -7.14 6.97 7.61
C VAL A 21 -7.85 7.95 8.53
N PRO A 22 -9.08 8.34 8.21
CA PRO A 22 -9.88 9.17 9.11
C PRO A 22 -10.18 8.45 10.42
N ALA A 23 -10.52 9.21 11.45
CA ALA A 23 -10.92 8.66 12.74
C ALA A 23 -12.13 7.72 12.60
N ASP A 24 -13.02 8.01 11.66
CA ASP A 24 -14.20 7.20 11.36
C ASP A 24 -14.15 6.74 9.90
N VAL A 25 -13.53 5.59 9.67
CA VAL A 25 -13.41 4.99 8.34
C VAL A 25 -14.78 4.57 7.79
N VAL A 26 -15.70 4.19 8.64
CA VAL A 26 -17.08 3.84 8.24
C VAL A 26 -17.77 5.02 7.54
N LYS A 27 -17.58 6.21 8.08
CA LYS A 27 -18.18 7.43 7.55
C LYS A 27 -17.36 8.05 6.41
N ASP A 28 -16.05 8.13 6.61
CA ASP A 28 -15.19 8.99 5.80
C ASP A 28 -14.28 8.20 4.83
N GLY A 29 -14.37 6.87 4.84
CA GLY A 29 -13.63 6.04 3.89
C GLY A 29 -12.14 5.95 4.18
N PHE A 30 -11.37 5.58 3.15
CA PHE A 30 -9.95 5.32 3.25
C PHE A 30 -9.29 5.68 1.92
N ALA A 31 -8.13 6.29 1.98
CA ALA A 31 -7.32 6.60 0.80
C ALA A 31 -5.94 5.99 0.92
N TYR A 32 -5.34 5.58 -0.18
CA TYR A 32 -3.95 5.15 -0.20
C TYR A 32 -3.30 5.45 -1.54
N GLY A 33 -1.98 5.52 -1.50
CA GLY A 33 -1.14 5.55 -2.68
C GLY A 33 0.14 4.77 -2.41
N ARG A 34 0.57 3.99 -3.38
CA ARG A 34 1.82 3.25 -3.26
C ARG A 34 2.66 3.46 -4.49
N ASN A 35 3.97 3.40 -4.32
CA ASN A 35 4.90 3.50 -5.42
C ASN A 35 6.05 2.53 -5.22
N ILE A 36 6.56 1.98 -6.32
CA ILE A 36 7.70 1.07 -6.35
C ILE A 36 8.68 1.53 -7.43
N ASN A 37 9.89 1.01 -7.36
CA ASN A 37 10.92 1.23 -8.40
C ASN A 37 11.28 2.69 -8.63
N SER A 38 11.18 3.52 -7.59
CA SER A 38 11.61 4.91 -7.67
C SER A 38 13.13 5.04 -7.54
N PRO A 39 13.75 6.06 -8.15
CA PRO A 39 15.19 6.24 -8.08
C PRO A 39 15.71 6.62 -6.68
N THR A 40 14.86 7.23 -5.86
CA THR A 40 15.20 7.65 -4.49
C THR A 40 14.03 7.44 -3.55
N GLU A 41 14.32 7.39 -2.26
CA GLU A 41 13.29 7.33 -1.22
C GLU A 41 12.38 8.57 -1.26
N ALA A 42 12.95 9.74 -1.46
CA ALA A 42 12.18 10.98 -1.56
C ALA A 42 11.21 10.95 -2.73
N ALA A 43 11.64 10.48 -3.91
CA ALA A 43 10.78 10.35 -5.08
C ALA A 43 9.65 9.34 -4.84
N ALA A 44 9.95 8.21 -4.19
CA ALA A 44 8.94 7.21 -3.84
C ALA A 44 7.89 7.80 -2.89
N SER A 45 8.34 8.50 -1.87
CA SER A 45 7.46 9.12 -0.86
C SER A 45 6.56 10.19 -1.48
N ASP A 46 7.11 11.07 -2.30
CA ASP A 46 6.37 12.13 -2.96
C ASP A 46 5.30 11.54 -3.89
N ARG A 47 5.65 10.50 -4.63
CA ARG A 47 4.72 9.85 -5.55
C ARG A 47 3.59 9.12 -4.81
N ALA A 48 3.92 8.40 -3.73
CA ALA A 48 2.93 7.71 -2.92
C ALA A 48 1.94 8.69 -2.30
N LEU A 49 2.43 9.81 -1.75
CA LEU A 49 1.59 10.87 -1.20
C LEU A 49 0.69 11.47 -2.27
N ASP A 50 1.23 11.77 -3.45
CA ASP A 50 0.47 12.32 -4.55
C ASP A 50 -0.68 11.38 -4.98
N LEU A 51 -0.36 10.10 -5.15
CA LEU A 51 -1.37 9.08 -5.50
C LEU A 51 -2.46 8.96 -4.43
N CYS A 52 -2.08 9.01 -3.15
CA CYS A 52 -3.04 8.98 -2.05
C CYS A 52 -3.97 10.19 -2.07
N ARG A 53 -3.41 11.38 -2.25
CA ARG A 53 -4.17 12.65 -2.28
C ARG A 53 -5.10 12.77 -3.48
N HIS A 54 -4.88 11.97 -4.52
CA HIS A 54 -5.69 11.97 -5.75
C HIS A 54 -6.41 10.64 -5.98
N ALA A 55 -6.54 9.81 -4.94
CA ALA A 55 -7.22 8.51 -5.02
C ALA A 55 -8.69 8.69 -5.42
N LYS A 56 -9.09 8.09 -6.56
CA LYS A 56 -10.40 8.35 -7.17
C LYS A 56 -11.58 7.79 -6.38
N ASP A 57 -11.37 6.66 -5.72
CA ASP A 57 -12.42 5.94 -4.99
C ASP A 57 -12.46 6.31 -3.52
N SER A 58 -11.94 7.47 -3.17
CA SER A 58 -11.85 7.93 -1.78
C SER A 58 -12.63 9.21 -1.57
N THR A 59 -12.90 9.53 -0.32
CA THR A 59 -13.55 10.79 0.06
C THR A 59 -12.52 11.91 0.17
N ASP A 60 -12.98 13.14 0.10
CA ASP A 60 -12.13 14.33 0.32
C ASP A 60 -11.51 14.32 1.71
N THR A 61 -12.24 13.86 2.71
CA THR A 61 -11.73 13.74 4.09
C THR A 61 -10.54 12.79 4.15
N ALA A 62 -10.68 11.58 3.60
CA ALA A 62 -9.60 10.60 3.58
C ALA A 62 -8.39 11.10 2.78
N ARG A 63 -8.60 11.67 1.60
CA ARG A 63 -7.52 12.23 0.78
C ARG A 63 -6.77 13.36 1.49
N GLY A 64 -7.47 14.15 2.27
CA GLY A 64 -6.86 15.24 3.05
C GLY A 64 -6.01 14.76 4.22
N MET A 65 -6.09 13.47 4.57
CA MET A 65 -5.37 12.88 5.70
C MET A 65 -4.18 12.01 5.28
N CYS A 66 -3.80 12.02 4.02
CA CYS A 66 -2.71 11.19 3.51
C CYS A 66 -1.38 11.51 4.21
N THR A 67 -0.77 10.47 4.76
CA THR A 67 0.56 10.53 5.38
C THR A 67 1.38 9.35 4.91
N LEU A 68 2.70 9.53 4.87
CA LEU A 68 3.62 8.44 4.57
C LEU A 68 3.69 7.50 5.78
N VAL A 69 3.43 6.21 5.56
CA VAL A 69 3.46 5.21 6.64
C VAL A 69 4.59 4.19 6.50
N MET A 70 5.04 3.93 5.28
CA MET A 70 6.11 2.96 5.03
C MET A 70 7.03 3.45 3.92
N SER A 71 8.34 3.26 4.10
CA SER A 71 9.34 3.29 3.03
C SER A 71 10.02 1.92 3.01
N PHE A 72 10.32 1.41 1.83
CA PHE A 72 10.89 0.06 1.72
C PHE A 72 11.78 -0.06 0.50
N LYS A 73 12.67 -1.07 0.55
CA LYS A 73 13.56 -1.45 -0.56
C LYS A 73 13.50 -2.96 -0.74
N GLN A 74 13.37 -3.40 -1.99
CA GLN A 74 13.38 -4.82 -2.34
C GLN A 74 12.38 -5.65 -1.52
N GLN A 75 11.22 -5.06 -1.26
CA GLN A 75 10.14 -5.68 -0.51
C GLN A 75 8.83 -5.52 -1.26
N CYS A 76 7.82 -6.19 -0.77
CA CYS A 76 6.47 -6.11 -1.32
C CYS A 76 5.56 -5.37 -0.36
N VAL A 77 4.63 -4.61 -0.93
CA VAL A 77 3.58 -3.90 -0.19
C VAL A 77 2.23 -4.48 -0.59
N SER A 78 1.33 -4.59 0.35
CA SER A 78 -0.05 -4.98 0.09
C SER A 78 -1.02 -4.15 0.89
N VAL A 79 -2.18 -3.90 0.30
CA VAL A 79 -3.32 -3.23 0.93
C VAL A 79 -4.52 -4.16 0.85
N ALA A 80 -5.22 -4.32 1.95
CA ALA A 80 -6.44 -5.12 2.04
C ALA A 80 -7.55 -4.28 2.64
N MET A 81 -8.78 -4.55 2.22
CA MET A 81 -9.94 -3.83 2.74
C MET A 81 -11.20 -4.66 2.59
N ASP A 82 -12.22 -4.29 3.33
CA ASP A 82 -13.58 -4.73 3.08
C ASP A 82 -14.10 -3.90 1.90
N PRO A 83 -14.50 -4.52 0.79
CA PRO A 83 -14.90 -3.78 -0.40
C PRO A 83 -16.24 -3.07 -0.28
N GLN A 84 -17.02 -3.38 0.76
CA GLN A 84 -18.31 -2.72 0.96
C GLN A 84 -18.12 -1.35 1.60
N GLU A 85 -18.70 -0.32 0.99
CA GLU A 85 -18.71 1.02 1.58
C GLU A 85 -19.40 1.03 2.94
N GLY A 86 -18.94 1.91 3.81
CA GLY A 86 -19.51 2.03 5.15
C GLY A 86 -19.02 0.96 6.12
N THR A 87 -17.89 0.30 5.83
CA THR A 87 -17.29 -0.71 6.70
C THR A 87 -15.89 -0.29 7.15
N PRO A 88 -15.43 -0.73 8.34
CA PRO A 88 -14.17 -0.26 8.90
C PRO A 88 -12.93 -1.05 8.48
N GLY A 89 -13.07 -2.17 7.78
CA GLY A 89 -11.97 -3.09 7.49
C GLY A 89 -10.94 -2.51 6.54
N VAL A 90 -9.74 -2.24 7.04
CA VAL A 90 -8.59 -1.80 6.24
C VAL A 90 -7.30 -2.26 6.90
N GLY A 91 -6.35 -2.68 6.08
CA GLY A 91 -5.02 -3.07 6.54
C GLY A 91 -4.00 -2.96 5.43
N TRP A 92 -2.75 -2.85 5.81
CA TRP A 92 -1.62 -2.84 4.89
C TRP A 92 -0.43 -3.47 5.56
N ALA A 93 0.54 -3.89 4.75
CA ALA A 93 1.79 -4.43 5.24
C ALA A 93 2.89 -4.36 4.19
N VAL A 94 4.12 -4.38 4.66
CA VAL A 94 5.32 -4.55 3.85
C VAL A 94 6.04 -5.79 4.35
N ALA A 95 6.48 -6.63 3.43
CA ALA A 95 7.17 -7.88 3.75
C ALA A 95 8.11 -8.27 2.61
N PRO A 96 9.07 -9.20 2.84
CA PRO A 96 10.02 -9.60 1.80
C PRO A 96 9.39 -10.28 0.59
N THR A 97 8.22 -10.90 0.74
CA THR A 97 7.50 -11.58 -0.35
C THR A 97 6.08 -11.04 -0.51
N ARG A 98 5.54 -11.16 -1.72
CA ARG A 98 4.15 -10.79 -2.01
C ARG A 98 3.17 -11.55 -1.10
N GLU A 99 3.36 -12.85 -0.95
CA GLU A 99 2.46 -13.67 -0.12
C GLU A 99 2.46 -13.22 1.34
N ALA A 100 3.64 -12.95 1.90
CA ALA A 100 3.75 -12.49 3.29
C ALA A 100 3.10 -11.12 3.46
N ALA A 101 3.32 -10.19 2.53
CA ALA A 101 2.69 -8.87 2.56
C ALA A 101 1.17 -8.97 2.50
N GLU A 102 0.65 -9.79 1.60
CA GLU A 102 -0.80 -10.00 1.45
C GLU A 102 -1.42 -10.63 2.69
N GLN A 103 -0.80 -11.64 3.27
CA GLN A 103 -1.29 -12.30 4.49
C GLN A 103 -1.31 -11.34 5.66
N GLN A 104 -0.27 -10.53 5.83
CA GLN A 104 -0.20 -9.55 6.90
C GLN A 104 -1.20 -8.41 6.70
N ALA A 105 -1.36 -7.92 5.48
CA ALA A 105 -2.36 -6.91 5.15
C ALA A 105 -3.78 -7.42 5.45
N LEU A 106 -4.09 -8.66 5.08
CA LEU A 106 -5.38 -9.29 5.37
C LEU A 106 -5.59 -9.44 6.89
N ALA A 107 -4.58 -9.86 7.63
CA ALA A 107 -4.68 -9.96 9.08
C ALA A 107 -4.95 -8.60 9.73
N ASN A 108 -4.28 -7.55 9.25
CA ASN A 108 -4.49 -6.18 9.73
C ASN A 108 -5.89 -5.66 9.38
N CYS A 109 -6.40 -5.98 8.19
CA CYS A 109 -7.77 -5.67 7.80
C CYS A 109 -8.78 -6.36 8.73
N ARG A 110 -8.60 -7.64 8.99
CA ARG A 110 -9.48 -8.40 9.89
C ARG A 110 -9.49 -7.82 11.30
N ALA A 111 -8.38 -7.30 11.77
CA ALA A 111 -8.27 -6.68 13.09
C ALA A 111 -9.11 -5.40 13.20
N THR A 112 -9.35 -4.70 12.11
CA THR A 112 -10.14 -3.46 12.08
C THR A 112 -11.58 -3.66 11.59
N ALA A 113 -11.87 -4.80 10.97
CA ALA A 113 -13.15 -5.04 10.29
C ALA A 113 -14.35 -5.23 11.22
N GLY A 114 -14.10 -5.57 12.48
CA GLY A 114 -15.16 -5.99 13.39
C GLY A 114 -15.53 -7.47 13.21
N ALA A 115 -16.13 -8.06 14.23
CA ALA A 115 -16.39 -9.51 14.27
C ALA A 115 -17.30 -9.97 13.12
N ASP A 116 -18.23 -9.14 12.68
CA ASP A 116 -19.23 -9.48 11.67
C ASP A 116 -18.69 -9.42 10.25
N ARG A 117 -17.56 -8.73 10.05
CA ARG A 117 -17.06 -8.41 8.72
C ARG A 117 -15.67 -8.94 8.40
N ARG A 118 -15.04 -9.70 9.29
CA ARG A 118 -13.66 -10.21 9.10
C ARG A 118 -13.49 -11.01 7.81
N GLN A 119 -14.47 -11.86 7.50
CA GLN A 119 -14.42 -12.73 6.33
C GLN A 119 -14.52 -11.98 5.00
N PHE A 120 -14.90 -10.70 5.03
CA PHE A 120 -15.03 -9.89 3.83
C PHE A 120 -13.77 -9.12 3.45
N CYS A 121 -12.75 -9.12 4.32
CA CYS A 121 -11.45 -8.54 3.96
C CYS A 121 -10.85 -9.27 2.76
N VAL A 122 -10.50 -8.51 1.74
CA VAL A 122 -9.86 -9.04 0.54
C VAL A 122 -8.65 -8.19 0.18
N LYS A 123 -7.72 -8.77 -0.56
CA LYS A 123 -6.60 -8.04 -1.12
C LYS A 123 -7.13 -7.02 -2.13
N SER A 124 -6.76 -5.76 -1.95
CA SER A 124 -7.10 -4.68 -2.86
C SER A 124 -5.98 -4.40 -3.86
N ASP A 125 -4.74 -4.42 -3.38
CA ASP A 125 -3.56 -4.12 -4.20
C ASP A 125 -2.33 -4.79 -3.60
N SER A 126 -1.39 -5.17 -4.45
CA SER A 126 -0.05 -5.57 -4.02
C SER A 126 0.96 -5.31 -5.12
N ALA A 127 2.18 -4.98 -4.71
CA ALA A 127 3.28 -4.72 -5.62
C ALA A 127 4.59 -5.01 -4.93
N CYS A 128 5.58 -5.44 -5.71
CA CYS A 128 6.92 -5.70 -5.19
C CYS A 128 7.92 -4.76 -5.87
N ASP A 129 8.75 -4.11 -5.05
CA ASP A 129 9.86 -3.32 -5.54
C ASP A 129 10.85 -4.26 -6.23
N GLY A 130 11.26 -3.91 -7.44
CA GLY A 130 12.09 -4.78 -8.28
C GLY A 130 11.34 -5.58 -9.33
N GLU A 131 10.03 -5.45 -9.40
CA GLU A 131 9.23 -6.06 -10.48
C GLU A 131 9.39 -5.34 -11.81
#